data_79cde1559573ed608d8b6d2b6fc1f395
#
_entry.id   79cde1559573ed608d8b6d2b6fc1f395
#
_cell.length_a   1.000
_cell.length_b   1.000
_cell.length_c   1.000
_cell.angle_alpha   90.00
_cell.angle_beta   90.00
_cell.angle_gamma   90.00
#
_symmetry.space_group_name_H-M   'P 1'
#
loop_
_entity.id
_entity.type
_entity.pdbx_description
1 polymer ?
#
loop_
_entity_poly.entity_id
_entity_poly.type
_entity_poly.pdbx_seq_one_letter_code
_entity_poly.pdbx_strand_id
1 'polypeptide(L)'
;MKKALITGASEGLGKEFAIQLAKNGYEVTAIARNETKLSQLIREIGNNSTYIVADLSLKDGLNKIIHEIENSRFDLLINNAGIGAMGDFIDLSEAKLDEILSLNIHAVVNLSHTYLKKAKSGDALINVSSSLAFMPMPLVGFYAATKAFVTSFSESLWYEQKSRGVYVMALCPGIMTTNFVDHSGGGMGKPPKAMTKTPEQVAKATLKSLKSRNKPAVLTHFTDKLFAFIFRLYSRKAIVSTMGKMGSKP
;
A
#
# COMPACT_ATOMS: atom_id res chain seq x y z
N MET A 1 21.80 7.86 10.84
CA MET A 1 20.37 8.18 10.69
C MET A 1 19.74 7.03 9.93
N LYS A 2 18.50 6.61 10.27
CA LYS A 2 17.79 5.54 9.52
C LYS A 2 17.26 6.09 8.21
N LYS A 3 17.25 5.26 7.16
CA LYS A 3 16.80 5.63 5.84
C LYS A 3 15.54 4.87 5.44
N ALA A 4 14.57 5.58 4.88
CA ALA A 4 13.31 4.99 4.39
C ALA A 4 13.07 5.33 2.91
N LEU A 5 12.69 4.34 2.13
CA LEU A 5 12.25 4.51 0.75
C LEU A 5 10.73 4.31 0.69
N ILE A 6 10.00 5.27 0.09
CA ILE A 6 8.53 5.27 0.06
C ILE A 6 8.05 5.47 -1.37
N THR A 7 7.29 4.53 -1.89
CA THR A 7 6.67 4.65 -3.21
C THR A 7 5.28 5.30 -3.11
N GLY A 8 4.88 6.07 -4.13
CA GLY A 8 3.60 6.79 -4.13
C GLY A 8 3.55 7.92 -3.09
N ALA A 9 4.69 8.60 -2.86
CA ALA A 9 4.85 9.56 -1.77
C ALA A 9 4.34 10.99 -2.08
N SER A 10 3.85 11.26 -3.30
CA SER A 10 3.43 12.61 -3.69
C SER A 10 2.14 13.10 -3.03
N GLU A 11 1.31 12.19 -2.52
CA GLU A 11 0.02 12.52 -1.90
C GLU A 11 -0.50 11.41 -0.97
N GLY A 12 -1.61 11.68 -0.31
CA GLY A 12 -2.35 10.69 0.48
C GLY A 12 -1.50 10.02 1.55
N LEU A 13 -1.61 8.71 1.65
CA LEU A 13 -0.94 7.93 2.69
C LEU A 13 0.59 7.93 2.55
N GLY A 14 1.11 7.90 1.31
CA GLY A 14 2.55 7.93 1.05
C GLY A 14 3.20 9.24 1.48
N LYS A 15 2.55 10.40 1.20
CA LYS A 15 2.98 11.71 1.71
C LYS A 15 3.02 11.71 3.24
N GLU A 16 1.98 11.19 3.86
CA GLU A 16 1.87 11.18 5.32
C GLU A 16 2.93 10.27 5.97
N PHE A 17 3.25 9.13 5.36
CA PHE A 17 4.39 8.32 5.80
C PHE A 17 5.70 9.10 5.76
N ALA A 18 5.96 9.82 4.68
CA ALA A 18 7.18 10.63 4.54
C ALA A 18 7.28 11.67 5.67
N ILE A 19 6.19 12.41 5.92
CA ILE A 19 6.14 13.43 6.99
C ILE A 19 6.39 12.79 8.37
N GLN A 20 5.68 11.71 8.70
CA GLN A 20 5.80 11.11 10.03
C GLN A 20 7.14 10.40 10.23
N LEU A 21 7.71 9.78 9.21
CA LEU A 21 9.04 9.18 9.29
C LEU A 21 10.13 10.23 9.45
N ALA A 22 10.07 11.34 8.71
CA ALA A 22 11.00 12.45 8.89
C ALA A 22 10.94 13.03 10.31
N LYS A 23 9.73 13.22 10.87
CA LYS A 23 9.54 13.62 12.29
C LYS A 23 10.11 12.62 13.29
N ASN A 24 10.24 11.34 12.91
CA ASN A 24 10.87 10.29 13.72
C ASN A 24 12.37 10.11 13.39
N GLY A 25 13.01 11.06 12.71
CA GLY A 25 14.45 11.09 12.45
C GLY A 25 14.92 10.21 11.29
N TYR A 26 14.02 9.81 10.38
CA TYR A 26 14.41 9.14 9.14
C TYR A 26 14.82 10.15 8.07
N GLU A 27 15.82 9.80 7.29
CA GLU A 27 16.09 10.35 5.97
C GLU A 27 15.17 9.63 4.98
N VAL A 28 14.33 10.36 4.23
CA VAL A 28 13.33 9.78 3.36
C VAL A 28 13.71 9.95 1.90
N THR A 29 13.69 8.86 1.14
CA THR A 29 13.69 8.89 -0.33
C THR A 29 12.26 8.68 -0.83
N ALA A 30 11.65 9.76 -1.33
CA ALA A 30 10.25 9.78 -1.79
C ALA A 30 10.17 9.50 -3.28
N ILE A 31 9.31 8.55 -3.71
CA ILE A 31 9.17 8.15 -5.11
C ILE A 31 7.73 8.38 -5.57
N ALA A 32 7.55 9.07 -6.69
CA ALA A 32 6.28 9.24 -7.39
C ALA A 32 6.51 9.78 -8.81
N ARG A 33 5.43 9.97 -9.56
CA ARG A 33 5.44 10.55 -10.91
C ARG A 33 5.47 12.08 -10.91
N ASN A 34 4.88 12.71 -9.91
CA ASN A 34 4.71 14.17 -9.86
C ASN A 34 5.88 14.85 -9.15
N GLU A 35 6.80 15.40 -9.92
CA GLU A 35 8.01 16.06 -9.42
C GLU A 35 7.69 17.29 -8.55
N THR A 36 6.72 18.11 -8.97
CA THR A 36 6.35 19.32 -8.24
C THR A 36 5.88 18.98 -6.82
N LYS A 37 4.99 17.99 -6.67
CA LYS A 37 4.54 17.54 -5.35
C LYS A 37 5.66 16.92 -4.53
N LEU A 38 6.57 16.15 -5.16
CA LEU A 38 7.74 15.57 -4.48
C LEU A 38 8.69 16.65 -3.98
N SER A 39 9.03 17.62 -4.81
CA SER A 39 9.95 18.70 -4.42
C SER A 39 9.37 19.55 -3.28
N GLN A 40 8.06 19.80 -3.29
CA GLN A 40 7.36 20.48 -2.18
C GLN A 40 7.44 19.65 -0.89
N LEU A 41 7.18 18.34 -0.97
CA LEU A 41 7.27 17.43 0.17
C LEU A 41 8.67 17.41 0.78
N ILE A 42 9.72 17.32 -0.04
CA ILE A 42 11.09 17.28 0.46
C ILE A 42 11.50 18.59 1.14
N ARG A 43 11.05 19.75 0.63
CA ARG A 43 11.25 21.03 1.31
C ARG A 43 10.50 21.09 2.66
N GLU A 44 9.31 20.50 2.74
CA GLU A 44 8.50 20.44 3.96
C GLU A 44 9.16 19.57 5.05
N ILE A 45 9.70 18.40 4.69
CA ILE A 45 10.19 17.42 5.66
C ILE A 45 11.69 17.58 6.02
N GLY A 46 12.50 18.17 5.16
CA GLY A 46 13.92 18.35 5.40
C GLY A 46 14.70 17.06 5.65
N ASN A 47 15.53 17.02 6.69
CA ASN A 47 16.28 15.84 7.19
C ASN A 47 17.15 15.14 6.13
N ASN A 48 17.78 15.89 5.23
CA ASN A 48 18.53 15.34 4.08
C ASN A 48 17.69 14.40 3.20
N SER A 49 16.36 14.53 3.28
CA SER A 49 15.47 13.74 2.45
C SER A 49 15.60 14.10 0.98
N THR A 50 15.34 13.12 0.12
CA THR A 50 15.48 13.24 -1.34
C THR A 50 14.25 12.71 -2.06
N TYR A 51 14.16 12.92 -3.36
CA TYR A 51 13.12 12.31 -4.17
C TYR A 51 13.65 11.75 -5.49
N ILE A 52 12.92 10.78 -6.03
CA ILE A 52 13.18 10.22 -7.36
C ILE A 52 11.86 10.21 -8.14
N VAL A 53 11.87 10.87 -9.30
CA VAL A 53 10.73 10.80 -10.23
C VAL A 53 10.80 9.50 -10.99
N ALA A 54 9.75 8.66 -10.83
CA ALA A 54 9.63 7.38 -11.53
C ALA A 54 8.16 6.96 -11.65
N ASP A 55 7.81 6.39 -12.80
CA ASP A 55 6.56 5.65 -12.99
C ASP A 55 6.84 4.16 -12.83
N LEU A 56 6.37 3.59 -11.73
CA LEU A 56 6.61 2.18 -11.38
C LEU A 56 5.73 1.19 -12.17
N SER A 57 4.77 1.67 -12.95
CA SER A 57 4.02 0.84 -13.89
C SER A 57 4.82 0.56 -15.17
N LEU A 58 5.87 1.35 -15.43
CA LEU A 58 6.76 1.23 -16.56
C LEU A 58 8.08 0.57 -16.16
N LYS A 59 8.60 -0.27 -17.05
CA LYS A 59 9.84 -1.03 -16.83
C LYS A 59 11.03 -0.14 -16.46
N ASP A 60 11.20 0.99 -17.17
CA ASP A 60 12.33 1.89 -16.93
C ASP A 60 12.25 2.57 -15.56
N GLY A 61 11.03 3.02 -15.18
CA GLY A 61 10.81 3.60 -13.86
C GLY A 61 11.05 2.59 -12.73
N LEU A 62 10.58 1.34 -12.91
CA LEU A 62 10.82 0.28 -11.95
C LEU A 62 12.31 -0.06 -11.84
N ASN A 63 13.02 -0.23 -12.97
CA ASN A 63 14.44 -0.52 -13.00
C ASN A 63 15.27 0.58 -12.33
N LYS A 64 14.90 1.85 -12.51
CA LYS A 64 15.54 2.98 -11.82
C LYS A 64 15.52 2.81 -10.30
N ILE A 65 14.39 2.38 -9.75
CA ILE A 65 14.24 2.21 -8.30
C ILE A 65 14.89 0.91 -7.80
N ILE A 66 14.87 -0.15 -8.60
CA ILE A 66 15.63 -1.38 -8.32
C ILE A 66 17.12 -1.01 -8.18
N HIS A 67 17.67 -0.27 -9.14
CA HIS A 67 19.06 0.18 -9.11
C HIS A 67 19.38 1.06 -7.88
N GLU A 68 18.46 1.95 -7.50
CA GLU A 68 18.61 2.73 -6.27
C GLU A 68 18.70 1.84 -5.02
N ILE A 69 17.83 0.84 -4.90
CA ILE A 69 17.85 -0.12 -3.78
C ILE A 69 19.14 -0.96 -3.79
N GLU A 70 19.64 -1.31 -4.97
CA GLU A 70 20.88 -2.07 -5.11
C GLU A 70 22.12 -1.29 -4.68
N ASN A 71 22.13 0.02 -4.86
CA ASN A 71 23.30 0.87 -4.61
C ASN A 71 23.22 1.66 -3.30
N SER A 72 22.04 1.78 -2.73
CA SER A 72 21.79 2.51 -1.48
C SER A 72 21.36 1.57 -0.34
N ARG A 73 21.53 2.04 0.89
CA ARG A 73 21.10 1.34 2.09
C ARG A 73 19.80 1.95 2.60
N PHE A 74 18.78 1.11 2.80
CA PHE A 74 17.51 1.50 3.40
C PHE A 74 17.19 0.57 4.58
N ASP A 75 16.79 1.15 5.71
CA ASP A 75 16.32 0.43 6.89
C ASP A 75 14.84 0.10 6.82
N LEU A 76 14.10 0.82 5.95
CA LEU A 76 12.68 0.66 5.73
C LEU A 76 12.32 0.86 4.25
N LEU A 77 11.61 -0.11 3.68
CA LEU A 77 10.92 0.05 2.40
C LEU A 77 9.40 0.06 2.64
N ILE A 78 8.71 1.07 2.09
CA ILE A 78 7.24 1.12 2.05
C ILE A 78 6.78 1.10 0.60
N ASN A 79 6.30 -0.05 0.13
CA ASN A 79 5.61 -0.19 -1.14
C ASN A 79 4.17 0.30 -0.98
N ASN A 80 3.96 1.61 -1.19
CA ASN A 80 2.66 2.26 -1.03
C ASN A 80 2.02 2.63 -2.37
N ALA A 81 2.79 2.81 -3.44
CA ALA A 81 2.24 3.09 -4.77
C ALA A 81 1.21 2.03 -5.19
N GLY A 82 0.10 2.48 -5.71
CA GLY A 82 -0.96 1.58 -6.18
C GLY A 82 -2.10 2.38 -6.78
N ILE A 83 -2.84 1.74 -7.66
CA ILE A 83 -4.03 2.28 -8.31
C ILE A 83 -5.19 1.30 -8.22
N GLY A 84 -6.41 1.83 -8.32
CA GLY A 84 -7.62 1.05 -8.41
C GLY A 84 -8.29 1.20 -9.77
N ALA A 85 -9.28 0.36 -10.01
CA ALA A 85 -10.30 0.55 -11.02
C ALA A 85 -11.64 0.14 -10.43
N MET A 86 -12.68 0.88 -10.80
CA MET A 86 -14.05 0.67 -10.38
C MET A 86 -14.95 0.59 -11.59
N GLY A 87 -15.88 -0.35 -11.59
CA GLY A 87 -16.81 -0.65 -12.68
C GLY A 87 -16.88 -2.13 -13.00
N ASP A 88 -17.70 -2.48 -13.99
CA ASP A 88 -17.78 -3.85 -14.46
C ASP A 88 -16.45 -4.28 -15.09
N PHE A 89 -16.01 -5.49 -14.79
CA PHE A 89 -14.71 -6.00 -15.25
C PHE A 89 -14.58 -6.00 -16.78
N ILE A 90 -15.67 -6.30 -17.47
CA ILE A 90 -15.69 -6.35 -18.94
C ILE A 90 -15.52 -4.99 -19.61
N ASP A 91 -15.77 -3.89 -18.87
CA ASP A 91 -15.64 -2.51 -19.38
C ASP A 91 -14.23 -1.92 -19.11
N LEU A 92 -13.39 -2.63 -18.38
CA LEU A 92 -12.01 -2.20 -18.15
C LEU A 92 -11.15 -2.45 -19.40
N SER A 93 -10.43 -1.44 -19.85
CA SER A 93 -9.50 -1.62 -20.97
C SER A 93 -8.30 -2.51 -20.57
N GLU A 94 -7.76 -3.26 -21.53
CA GLU A 94 -6.54 -4.07 -21.35
C GLU A 94 -5.39 -3.23 -20.79
N ALA A 95 -5.18 -2.03 -21.33
CA ALA A 95 -4.16 -1.11 -20.85
C ALA A 95 -4.34 -0.78 -19.35
N LYS A 96 -5.59 -0.63 -18.88
CA LYS A 96 -5.86 -0.39 -17.46
C LYS A 96 -5.60 -1.62 -16.59
N LEU A 97 -5.92 -2.79 -17.08
CA LEU A 97 -5.61 -4.07 -16.41
C LEU A 97 -4.10 -4.25 -16.27
N ASP A 98 -3.35 -4.00 -17.34
CA ASP A 98 -1.89 -4.09 -17.37
C ASP A 98 -1.24 -3.07 -16.42
N GLU A 99 -1.73 -1.82 -16.41
CA GLU A 99 -1.24 -0.79 -15.49
C GLU A 99 -1.42 -1.23 -14.03
N ILE A 100 -2.60 -1.78 -13.68
CA ILE A 100 -2.89 -2.27 -12.33
C ILE A 100 -1.97 -3.44 -11.96
N LEU A 101 -1.79 -4.43 -12.83
CA LEU A 101 -0.90 -5.56 -12.57
C LEU A 101 0.56 -5.10 -12.42
N SER A 102 1.01 -4.23 -13.31
CA SER A 102 2.38 -3.71 -13.29
C SER A 102 2.67 -2.96 -11.99
N LEU A 103 1.76 -2.06 -11.56
CA LEU A 103 2.00 -1.25 -10.37
C LEU A 103 1.71 -2.00 -9.07
N ASN A 104 0.54 -2.67 -8.97
CA ASN A 104 0.10 -3.27 -7.71
C ASN A 104 0.76 -4.62 -7.41
N ILE A 105 1.29 -5.32 -8.42
CA ILE A 105 1.89 -6.65 -8.27
C ILE A 105 3.36 -6.64 -8.68
N HIS A 106 3.67 -6.38 -9.95
CA HIS A 106 5.05 -6.52 -10.45
C HIS A 106 6.02 -5.58 -9.71
N ALA A 107 5.65 -4.31 -9.53
CA ALA A 107 6.49 -3.37 -8.80
C ALA A 107 6.68 -3.82 -7.34
N VAL A 108 5.60 -4.21 -6.65
CA VAL A 108 5.68 -4.68 -5.25
C VAL A 108 6.58 -5.90 -5.10
N VAL A 109 6.43 -6.90 -5.99
CA VAL A 109 7.24 -8.12 -5.96
C VAL A 109 8.71 -7.82 -6.20
N ASN A 110 9.05 -7.07 -7.26
CA ASN A 110 10.43 -6.78 -7.63
C ASN A 110 11.15 -5.92 -6.59
N LEU A 111 10.50 -4.86 -6.10
CA LEU A 111 11.09 -4.00 -5.07
C LEU A 111 11.25 -4.75 -3.74
N SER A 112 10.27 -5.58 -3.34
CA SER A 112 10.38 -6.43 -2.16
C SER A 112 11.54 -7.42 -2.29
N HIS A 113 11.67 -8.09 -3.43
CA HIS A 113 12.73 -9.06 -3.69
C HIS A 113 14.12 -8.42 -3.63
N THR A 114 14.32 -7.29 -4.35
CA THR A 114 15.59 -6.57 -4.36
C THR A 114 15.96 -6.07 -2.96
N TYR A 115 14.99 -5.49 -2.24
CA TYR A 115 15.20 -5.00 -0.88
C TYR A 115 15.57 -6.13 0.09
N LEU A 116 14.81 -7.22 0.10
CA LEU A 116 15.03 -8.34 1.02
C LEU A 116 16.35 -9.07 0.80
N LYS A 117 16.91 -9.07 -0.42
CA LYS A 117 18.27 -9.59 -0.67
C LYS A 117 19.33 -8.86 0.16
N LYS A 118 19.16 -7.56 0.39
CA LYS A 118 20.12 -6.69 1.09
C LYS A 118 19.72 -6.38 2.54
N ALA A 119 18.48 -6.68 2.93
CA ALA A 119 17.95 -6.36 4.24
C ALA A 119 18.73 -7.09 5.34
N LYS A 120 18.98 -6.39 6.45
CA LYS A 120 19.70 -6.86 7.64
C LYS A 120 18.74 -6.96 8.82
N SER A 121 19.17 -7.64 9.86
CA SER A 121 18.42 -7.67 11.13
C SER A 121 18.11 -6.26 11.63
N GLY A 122 16.86 -6.04 12.01
CA GLY A 122 16.36 -4.72 12.40
C GLY A 122 15.68 -3.93 11.27
N ASP A 123 15.83 -4.32 10.00
CA ASP A 123 15.13 -3.67 8.88
C ASP A 123 13.65 -4.04 8.80
N ALA A 124 12.91 -3.32 7.97
CA ALA A 124 11.50 -3.60 7.75
C ALA A 124 11.02 -3.33 6.33
N LEU A 125 10.07 -4.15 5.88
CA LEU A 125 9.32 -4.00 4.63
C LEU A 125 7.83 -3.84 4.96
N ILE A 126 7.19 -2.80 4.44
CA ILE A 126 5.74 -2.60 4.53
C ILE A 126 5.17 -2.60 3.12
N ASN A 127 4.30 -3.55 2.82
CA ASN A 127 3.52 -3.57 1.59
C ASN A 127 2.10 -3.07 1.87
N VAL A 128 1.69 -2.00 1.20
CA VAL A 128 0.36 -1.43 1.39
C VAL A 128 -0.65 -2.19 0.54
N SER A 129 -1.47 -2.97 1.23
CA SER A 129 -2.60 -3.71 0.71
C SER A 129 -3.90 -2.90 0.89
N SER A 130 -4.99 -3.56 1.26
CA SER A 130 -6.30 -2.98 1.54
C SER A 130 -7.12 -3.91 2.45
N SER A 131 -8.11 -3.39 3.16
CA SER A 131 -9.12 -4.22 3.83
C SER A 131 -9.92 -5.07 2.84
N LEU A 132 -10.02 -4.64 1.57
CA LEU A 132 -10.64 -5.43 0.48
C LEU A 132 -9.88 -6.72 0.15
N ALA A 133 -8.65 -6.91 0.62
CA ALA A 133 -7.93 -8.17 0.51
C ALA A 133 -8.64 -9.35 1.19
N PHE A 134 -9.48 -9.07 2.16
CA PHE A 134 -10.17 -10.10 2.97
C PHE A 134 -11.58 -10.43 2.47
N MET A 135 -12.07 -9.71 1.45
CA MET A 135 -13.43 -9.86 0.95
C MET A 135 -13.50 -9.69 -0.58
N PRO A 136 -14.23 -10.57 -1.29
CA PRO A 136 -14.55 -10.35 -2.69
C PRO A 136 -15.56 -9.20 -2.81
N MET A 137 -15.22 -8.17 -3.55
CA MET A 137 -16.07 -6.99 -3.74
C MET A 137 -16.36 -6.80 -5.23
N PRO A 138 -17.58 -7.11 -5.71
CA PRO A 138 -17.99 -6.79 -7.08
C PRO A 138 -17.72 -5.31 -7.44
N LEU A 139 -17.55 -4.99 -8.70
CA LEU A 139 -17.17 -3.69 -9.26
C LEU A 139 -15.75 -3.19 -8.92
N VAL A 140 -15.09 -3.76 -7.92
CA VAL A 140 -13.67 -3.51 -7.59
C VAL A 140 -12.90 -4.82 -7.45
N GLY A 141 -13.44 -5.92 -7.99
CA GLY A 141 -12.93 -7.27 -7.81
C GLY A 141 -11.49 -7.46 -8.27
N PHE A 142 -11.13 -6.86 -9.40
CA PHE A 142 -9.77 -6.95 -9.93
C PHE A 142 -8.75 -6.27 -8.98
N TYR A 143 -9.05 -5.06 -8.51
CA TYR A 143 -8.24 -4.38 -7.50
C TYR A 143 -8.16 -5.19 -6.20
N ALA A 144 -9.31 -5.68 -5.70
CA ALA A 144 -9.35 -6.50 -4.49
C ALA A 144 -8.49 -7.76 -4.61
N ALA A 145 -8.47 -8.40 -5.79
CA ALA A 145 -7.63 -9.55 -6.07
C ALA A 145 -6.13 -9.21 -6.01
N THR A 146 -5.70 -8.06 -6.56
CA THR A 146 -4.30 -7.62 -6.42
C THR A 146 -3.92 -7.37 -4.96
N LYS A 147 -4.83 -6.82 -4.17
CA LYS A 147 -4.57 -6.56 -2.74
C LYS A 147 -4.59 -7.84 -1.89
N ALA A 148 -5.41 -8.83 -2.27
CA ALA A 148 -5.37 -10.18 -1.68
C ALA A 148 -4.01 -10.86 -1.95
N PHE A 149 -3.48 -10.75 -3.19
CA PHE A 149 -2.14 -11.19 -3.52
C PHE A 149 -1.09 -10.53 -2.62
N VAL A 150 -1.09 -9.19 -2.51
CA VAL A 150 -0.11 -8.44 -1.69
C VAL A 150 -0.18 -8.86 -0.22
N THR A 151 -1.39 -9.10 0.31
CA THR A 151 -1.56 -9.54 1.70
C THR A 151 -0.96 -10.92 1.91
N SER A 152 -1.37 -11.92 1.13
CA SER A 152 -0.88 -13.30 1.26
C SER A 152 0.62 -13.40 1.05
N PHE A 153 1.16 -12.70 0.05
CA PHE A 153 2.59 -12.59 -0.23
C PHE A 153 3.37 -12.02 0.97
N SER A 154 2.87 -10.92 1.55
CA SER A 154 3.54 -10.27 2.68
C SER A 154 3.49 -11.10 3.95
N GLU A 155 2.38 -11.82 4.21
CA GLU A 155 2.25 -12.74 5.35
C GLU A 155 3.22 -13.90 5.24
N SER A 156 3.42 -14.46 4.04
CA SER A 156 4.42 -15.49 3.79
C SER A 156 5.84 -14.97 4.04
N LEU A 157 6.16 -13.80 3.47
CA LEU A 157 7.46 -13.16 3.69
C LEU A 157 7.71 -12.81 5.16
N TRP A 158 6.69 -12.43 5.93
CA TRP A 158 6.84 -12.18 7.37
C TRP A 158 7.39 -13.41 8.11
N TYR A 159 6.90 -14.59 7.78
CA TYR A 159 7.40 -15.83 8.36
C TYR A 159 8.81 -16.18 7.87
N GLU A 160 9.02 -16.14 6.56
CA GLU A 160 10.31 -16.47 5.92
C GLU A 160 11.46 -15.59 6.42
N GLN A 161 11.21 -14.30 6.65
CA GLN A 161 12.25 -13.35 7.06
C GLN A 161 12.49 -13.30 8.58
N LYS A 162 11.68 -14.01 9.36
CA LYS A 162 11.74 -13.99 10.83
C LYS A 162 13.12 -14.41 11.37
N SER A 163 13.71 -15.48 10.84
CA SER A 163 15.03 -15.96 11.26
C SER A 163 16.15 -14.97 10.94
N ARG A 164 15.97 -14.12 9.94
CA ARG A 164 16.90 -13.05 9.57
C ARG A 164 16.73 -11.77 10.40
N GLY A 165 15.73 -11.72 11.28
CA GLY A 165 15.40 -10.51 12.06
C GLY A 165 14.83 -9.36 11.22
N VAL A 166 14.37 -9.61 10.00
CA VAL A 166 13.75 -8.62 9.11
C VAL A 166 12.23 -8.68 9.29
N TYR A 167 11.61 -7.54 9.56
CA TYR A 167 10.16 -7.48 9.72
C TYR A 167 9.45 -7.17 8.41
N VAL A 168 8.51 -8.01 8.02
CA VAL A 168 7.63 -7.76 6.87
C VAL A 168 6.19 -7.61 7.35
N MET A 169 5.42 -6.68 6.77
CA MET A 169 4.04 -6.42 7.17
C MET A 169 3.17 -6.04 5.97
N ALA A 170 2.02 -6.70 5.83
CA ALA A 170 0.93 -6.18 5.02
C ALA A 170 0.18 -5.09 5.79
N LEU A 171 0.16 -3.88 5.29
CA LEU A 171 -0.72 -2.85 5.80
C LEU A 171 -2.04 -2.90 5.03
N CYS A 172 -3.15 -3.11 5.73
CA CYS A 172 -4.47 -3.25 5.14
C CYS A 172 -5.39 -2.11 5.61
N PRO A 173 -5.25 -0.89 5.04
CA PRO A 173 -6.13 0.21 5.38
C PRO A 173 -7.54 -0.04 4.85
N GLY A 174 -8.54 0.46 5.58
CA GLY A 174 -9.89 0.63 5.09
C GLY A 174 -10.04 1.89 4.25
N ILE A 175 -11.26 2.40 4.15
CA ILE A 175 -11.54 3.61 3.39
C ILE A 175 -10.86 4.81 4.05
N MET A 176 -10.13 5.58 3.25
CA MET A 176 -9.43 6.79 3.69
C MET A 176 -9.98 8.03 2.97
N THR A 177 -9.87 9.18 3.63
CA THR A 177 -10.17 10.49 3.05
C THR A 177 -9.04 10.95 2.13
N THR A 178 -8.93 10.32 0.95
CA THR A 178 -7.93 10.60 -0.09
C THR A 178 -8.60 10.67 -1.46
N ASN A 179 -7.91 11.20 -2.46
CA ASN A 179 -8.36 11.24 -3.85
C ASN A 179 -8.27 9.84 -4.55
N PHE A 180 -7.93 8.77 -3.82
CA PHE A 180 -7.74 7.44 -4.41
C PHE A 180 -9.01 6.92 -5.08
N VAL A 181 -10.18 7.12 -4.46
CA VAL A 181 -11.47 6.70 -5.02
C VAL A 181 -11.79 7.47 -6.30
N ASP A 182 -11.53 8.79 -6.29
CA ASP A 182 -11.75 9.66 -7.46
C ASP A 182 -10.86 9.23 -8.63
N HIS A 183 -9.59 8.91 -8.36
CA HIS A 183 -8.64 8.40 -9.37
C HIS A 183 -8.95 6.97 -9.85
N SER A 184 -9.79 6.24 -9.12
CA SER A 184 -10.18 4.86 -9.48
C SER A 184 -11.44 4.77 -10.34
N GLY A 185 -12.00 5.89 -10.79
CA GLY A 185 -13.19 5.95 -11.63
C GLY A 185 -14.46 6.41 -10.92
N GLY A 186 -14.39 6.72 -9.63
CA GLY A 186 -15.51 7.23 -8.86
C GLY A 186 -16.65 6.20 -8.67
N GLY A 187 -17.79 6.65 -8.19
CA GLY A 187 -19.03 5.84 -8.25
C GLY A 187 -19.54 5.24 -6.93
N MET A 188 -18.72 5.06 -5.94
CA MET A 188 -19.24 4.79 -4.59
C MET A 188 -19.55 6.13 -3.91
N GLY A 189 -20.77 6.29 -3.42
CA GLY A 189 -21.17 7.46 -2.63
C GLY A 189 -20.18 7.71 -1.48
N LYS A 190 -20.16 8.93 -0.94
CA LYS A 190 -19.26 9.26 0.18
C LYS A 190 -19.53 8.33 1.36
N PRO A 191 -18.56 7.55 1.82
CA PRO A 191 -18.75 6.66 2.95
C PRO A 191 -19.01 7.47 4.22
N PRO A 192 -19.76 6.91 5.19
CA PRO A 192 -19.97 7.56 6.49
C PRO A 192 -18.63 7.91 7.14
N LYS A 193 -18.53 9.10 7.73
CA LYS A 193 -17.29 9.55 8.42
C LYS A 193 -16.78 8.56 9.47
N ALA A 194 -17.70 7.87 10.16
CA ALA A 194 -17.35 6.84 11.14
C ALA A 194 -16.60 5.63 10.56
N MET A 195 -16.71 5.39 9.25
CA MET A 195 -16.04 4.29 8.54
C MET A 195 -14.76 4.73 7.82
N THR A 196 -14.39 6.00 7.92
CA THR A 196 -13.21 6.55 7.26
C THR A 196 -12.13 6.93 8.26
N LYS A 197 -10.88 6.85 7.83
CA LYS A 197 -9.72 7.42 8.54
C LYS A 197 -8.98 8.41 7.68
N THR A 198 -8.31 9.36 8.34
CA THR A 198 -7.35 10.21 7.64
C THR A 198 -6.06 9.44 7.36
N PRO A 199 -5.30 9.81 6.30
CA PRO A 199 -3.96 9.25 6.07
C PRO A 199 -3.04 9.35 7.29
N GLU A 200 -3.13 10.44 8.04
CA GLU A 200 -2.38 10.67 9.28
C GLU A 200 -2.67 9.59 10.34
N GLN A 201 -3.95 9.29 10.58
CA GLN A 201 -4.35 8.26 11.54
C GLN A 201 -3.85 6.88 11.13
N VAL A 202 -3.91 6.57 9.82
CA VAL A 202 -3.41 5.30 9.27
C VAL A 202 -1.89 5.20 9.41
N ALA A 203 -1.16 6.25 9.03
CA ALA A 203 0.30 6.28 9.15
C ALA A 203 0.73 6.13 10.61
N LYS A 204 0.11 6.85 11.56
CA LYS A 204 0.39 6.74 12.99
C LYS A 204 0.16 5.31 13.53
N ALA A 205 -0.96 4.67 13.14
CA ALA A 205 -1.23 3.29 13.53
C ALA A 205 -0.20 2.31 12.93
N THR A 206 0.23 2.55 11.69
CA THR A 206 1.26 1.76 11.02
C THR A 206 2.60 1.86 11.72
N LEU A 207 3.06 3.06 12.06
CA LEU A 207 4.32 3.27 12.79
C LEU A 207 4.30 2.64 14.20
N LYS A 208 3.14 2.63 14.86
CA LYS A 208 2.97 1.89 16.12
C LYS A 208 3.16 0.38 15.91
N SER A 209 2.59 -0.18 14.85
CA SER A 209 2.74 -1.60 14.50
C SER A 209 4.18 -1.93 14.06
N LEU A 210 4.85 -1.02 13.33
CA LEU A 210 6.25 -1.13 12.97
C LEU A 210 7.17 -1.19 14.20
N LYS A 211 6.83 -0.51 15.28
CA LYS A 211 7.59 -0.58 16.56
C LYS A 211 7.39 -1.92 17.26
N SER A 212 6.17 -2.47 17.26
CA SER A 212 5.84 -3.73 17.95
C SER A 212 6.26 -4.99 17.19
N ARG A 213 6.35 -4.96 15.85
CA ARG A 213 6.84 -6.02 14.95
C ARG A 213 6.20 -7.41 15.15
N ASN A 214 4.95 -7.47 15.60
CA ASN A 214 4.33 -8.74 16.04
C ASN A 214 3.20 -9.23 15.12
N LYS A 215 2.83 -8.51 14.05
CA LYS A 215 1.70 -8.86 13.19
C LYS A 215 2.13 -8.95 11.74
N PRO A 216 1.78 -10.03 11.03
CA PRO A 216 2.02 -10.15 9.59
C PRO A 216 1.12 -9.23 8.76
N ALA A 217 -0.12 -8.99 9.22
CA ALA A 217 -1.08 -8.09 8.59
C ALA A 217 -1.72 -7.15 9.61
N VAL A 218 -1.93 -5.89 9.23
CA VAL A 218 -2.46 -4.84 10.10
C VAL A 218 -3.64 -4.14 9.44
N LEU A 219 -4.84 -4.46 9.91
CA LEU A 219 -6.08 -3.72 9.63
C LEU A 219 -6.13 -2.50 10.56
N THR A 220 -6.27 -1.32 9.99
CA THR A 220 -6.17 -0.06 10.74
C THR A 220 -7.48 0.39 11.37
N HIS A 221 -8.63 -0.06 10.85
CA HIS A 221 -9.93 0.30 11.38
C HIS A 221 -10.58 -0.87 12.15
N PHE A 222 -11.32 -0.58 13.21
CA PHE A 222 -11.99 -1.63 14.01
C PHE A 222 -13.08 -2.34 13.18
N THR A 223 -13.87 -1.60 12.41
CA THR A 223 -14.92 -2.17 11.52
C THR A 223 -14.31 -3.15 10.52
N ASP A 224 -13.14 -2.83 9.93
CA ASP A 224 -12.48 -3.73 8.97
C ASP A 224 -12.07 -5.05 9.63
N LYS A 225 -11.59 -4.98 10.90
CA LYS A 225 -11.24 -6.19 11.67
C LYS A 225 -12.48 -7.04 11.95
N LEU A 226 -13.57 -6.38 12.30
CA LEU A 226 -14.84 -7.05 12.57
C LEU A 226 -15.39 -7.72 11.30
N PHE A 227 -15.41 -7.02 10.17
CA PHE A 227 -15.83 -7.60 8.89
C PHE A 227 -14.93 -8.74 8.45
N ALA A 228 -13.61 -8.58 8.52
CA ALA A 228 -12.66 -9.64 8.18
C ALA A 228 -12.86 -10.90 9.05
N PHE A 229 -13.23 -10.73 10.31
CA PHE A 229 -13.55 -11.83 11.22
C PHE A 229 -14.91 -12.49 10.87
N ILE A 230 -15.96 -11.68 10.72
CA ILE A 230 -17.31 -12.16 10.39
C ILE A 230 -17.30 -12.95 9.08
N PHE A 231 -16.63 -12.45 8.03
CA PHE A 231 -16.59 -13.11 6.72
C PHE A 231 -15.89 -14.47 6.74
N ARG A 232 -15.11 -14.79 7.76
CA ARG A 232 -14.57 -16.15 7.94
C ARG A 232 -15.61 -17.17 8.36
N LEU A 233 -16.75 -16.72 8.92
CA LEU A 233 -17.83 -17.57 9.43
C LEU A 233 -18.93 -17.84 8.39
N TYR A 234 -18.94 -17.11 7.29
CA TYR A 234 -19.96 -17.23 6.24
C TYR A 234 -19.44 -17.98 5.02
N SER A 235 -20.35 -18.61 4.27
CA SER A 235 -20.00 -19.23 2.99
C SER A 235 -19.53 -18.17 1.97
N ARG A 236 -18.60 -18.53 1.11
CA ARG A 236 -18.11 -17.64 0.05
C ARG A 236 -19.25 -17.09 -0.81
N LYS A 237 -20.23 -17.92 -1.16
CA LYS A 237 -21.43 -17.51 -1.91
C LYS A 237 -22.22 -16.41 -1.20
N ALA A 238 -22.46 -16.55 0.11
CA ALA A 238 -23.19 -15.56 0.91
C ALA A 238 -22.44 -14.22 0.94
N ILE A 239 -21.11 -14.25 1.13
CA ILE A 239 -20.28 -13.05 1.16
C ILE A 239 -20.35 -12.30 -0.18
N VAL A 240 -20.10 -12.99 -1.30
CA VAL A 240 -20.11 -12.38 -2.65
C VAL A 240 -21.49 -11.80 -2.97
N SER A 241 -22.57 -12.53 -2.67
CA SER A 241 -23.94 -12.06 -2.93
C SER A 241 -24.30 -10.81 -2.09
N THR A 242 -23.85 -10.77 -0.83
CA THR A 242 -24.08 -9.61 0.05
C THR A 242 -23.30 -8.40 -0.43
N MET A 243 -22.01 -8.58 -0.75
CA MET A 243 -21.15 -7.51 -1.26
C MET A 243 -21.64 -6.99 -2.61
N GLY A 244 -22.12 -7.86 -3.50
CA GLY A 244 -22.71 -7.48 -4.79
C GLY A 244 -23.93 -6.57 -4.63
N LYS A 245 -24.85 -6.94 -3.72
CA LYS A 245 -26.04 -6.10 -3.41
C LYS A 245 -25.67 -4.74 -2.82
N MET A 246 -24.58 -4.64 -2.05
CA MET A 246 -24.10 -3.37 -1.51
C MET A 246 -23.40 -2.50 -2.55
N GLY A 247 -22.78 -3.10 -3.58
CA GLY A 247 -22.09 -2.40 -4.66
C GLY A 247 -22.95 -2.08 -5.87
N SER A 248 -24.05 -2.82 -6.10
CA SER A 248 -24.99 -2.50 -7.19
C SER A 248 -25.73 -1.21 -6.86
N LYS A 249 -25.70 -0.24 -7.79
CA LYS A 249 -26.67 0.88 -7.76
C LYS A 249 -28.08 0.31 -7.81
N PRO A 250 -29.05 0.93 -7.11
CA PRO A 250 -30.46 0.60 -7.26
C PRO A 250 -30.92 0.86 -8.69
#